data_2f3aedffb5a22a0a3af208c5d62258f7
#
_entry.id   2f3aedffb5a22a0a3af208c5d62258f7
#
_cell.length_a   1.000
_cell.length_b   1.000
_cell.length_c   1.000
_cell.angle_alpha   90.00
_cell.angle_beta   90.00
_cell.angle_gamma   90.00
#
_symmetry.space_group_name_H-M   'P 1'
#
loop_
_entity.id
_entity.type
_entity.pdbx_description
1 polymer ?
#
loop_
_entity_poly.entity_id
_entity_poly.type
_entity_poly.pdbx_seq_one_letter_code
_entity_poly.pdbx_strand_id
1 'polypeptide(L)'
;NRKAMELYEDLLALKEPPMRILFLIARQFNQILQVKELVGRGMDKSAIASRMKLAPFVAGKIMIQAKTFTKEQILEYVTLCVDTEEAVKTGRLQDRLAVELLITKQY
;
A
#
# COMPACT_ATOMS: atom_id res chain seq x y z
N ASN A 1 11.07 3.04 -2.53
CA ASN A 1 11.17 1.58 -2.57
C ASN A 1 10.69 1.10 -3.91
N ARG A 2 11.39 0.11 -4.40
CA ARG A 2 11.19 -0.41 -5.75
C ARG A 2 9.76 -0.84 -6.03
N LYS A 3 9.12 -1.49 -5.07
CA LYS A 3 7.76 -1.99 -5.26
C LYS A 3 6.73 -0.87 -5.37
N ALA A 4 6.89 0.19 -4.59
CA ALA A 4 6.00 1.34 -4.69
C ALA A 4 6.21 2.06 -6.03
N MET A 5 7.46 2.17 -6.50
CA MET A 5 7.75 2.77 -7.80
C MET A 5 7.18 1.95 -8.95
N GLU A 6 7.28 0.62 -8.87
CA GLU A 6 6.69 -0.26 -9.87
C GLU A 6 5.18 -0.09 -9.95
N LEU A 7 4.52 -0.04 -8.78
CA LEU A 7 3.08 0.17 -8.74
C LEU A 7 2.71 1.52 -9.35
N TYR A 8 3.45 2.57 -9.01
CA TYR A 8 3.21 3.90 -9.55
C TYR A 8 3.36 3.93 -11.07
N GLU A 9 4.43 3.33 -11.59
CA GLU A 9 4.67 3.26 -13.03
C GLU A 9 3.56 2.52 -13.75
N ASP A 10 3.09 1.41 -13.18
CA ASP A 10 1.99 0.64 -13.75
C ASP A 10 0.70 1.46 -13.80
N LEU A 11 0.41 2.20 -12.73
CA LEU A 11 -0.79 3.02 -12.65
C LEU A 11 -0.71 4.24 -13.59
N LEU A 12 0.48 4.81 -13.76
CA LEU A 12 0.68 5.87 -14.74
C LEU A 12 0.43 5.38 -16.17
N ALA A 13 0.87 4.16 -16.47
CA ALA A 13 0.61 3.56 -17.78
C ALA A 13 -0.89 3.39 -18.04
N LEU A 14 -1.69 3.21 -16.97
CA LEU A 14 -3.14 3.13 -17.05
C LEU A 14 -3.80 4.50 -16.99
N LYS A 15 -3.02 5.58 -16.86
CA LYS A 15 -3.51 6.97 -16.79
C LYS A 15 -4.48 7.21 -15.64
N GLU A 16 -4.24 6.56 -14.50
CA GLU A 16 -5.08 6.75 -13.32
C GLU A 16 -4.87 8.15 -12.72
N PRO A 17 -5.95 8.76 -12.20
CA PRO A 17 -5.81 10.04 -11.49
C PRO A 17 -4.90 9.89 -10.26
N PRO A 18 -4.13 10.92 -9.90
CA PRO A 18 -3.20 10.83 -8.78
C PRO A 18 -3.85 10.41 -7.45
N MET A 19 -5.03 10.93 -7.14
CA MET A 19 -5.70 10.59 -5.89
C MET A 19 -6.17 9.13 -5.86
N ARG A 20 -6.47 8.57 -7.03
CA ARG A 20 -6.79 7.15 -7.10
C ARG A 20 -5.54 6.30 -6.87
N ILE A 21 -4.40 6.72 -7.39
CA ILE A 21 -3.12 6.06 -7.13
C ILE A 21 -2.84 6.06 -5.63
N LEU A 22 -3.00 7.19 -4.97
CA LEU A 22 -2.82 7.32 -3.53
C LEU A 22 -3.74 6.36 -2.77
N PHE A 23 -5.01 6.31 -3.14
CA PHE A 23 -5.98 5.41 -2.53
C PHE A 23 -5.55 3.94 -2.67
N LEU A 24 -5.10 3.55 -3.87
CA LEU A 24 -4.68 2.18 -4.13
C LEU A 24 -3.42 1.80 -3.35
N ILE A 25 -2.48 2.72 -3.23
CA ILE A 25 -1.26 2.52 -2.43
C ILE A 25 -1.63 2.33 -0.96
N ALA A 26 -2.48 3.20 -0.42
CA ALA A 26 -2.93 3.12 0.97
C ALA A 26 -3.66 1.81 1.23
N ARG A 27 -4.54 1.42 0.32
CA ARG A 27 -5.27 0.16 0.42
C ARG A 27 -4.32 -1.04 0.45
N GLN A 28 -3.30 -1.02 -0.40
CA GLN A 28 -2.31 -2.10 -0.46
C GLN A 28 -1.57 -2.25 0.86
N PHE A 29 -1.11 -1.14 1.45
CA PHE A 29 -0.40 -1.20 2.72
C PHE A 29 -1.31 -1.62 3.87
N ASN A 30 -2.58 -1.22 3.86
CA ASN A 30 -3.54 -1.69 4.87
C ASN A 30 -3.77 -3.20 4.76
N GLN A 31 -3.85 -3.73 3.54
CA GLN A 31 -3.96 -5.18 3.33
C GLN A 31 -2.71 -5.91 3.82
N ILE A 32 -1.53 -5.37 3.54
CA ILE A 32 -0.27 -5.95 4.01
C ILE A 32 -0.24 -6.00 5.54
N LEU A 33 -0.70 -4.94 6.20
CA LEU A 33 -0.76 -4.89 7.65
C LEU A 33 -1.69 -5.97 8.22
N GLN A 34 -2.87 -6.10 7.63
CA GLN A 34 -3.84 -7.12 8.06
C GLN A 34 -3.29 -8.53 7.89
N VAL A 35 -2.68 -8.81 6.74
CA VAL A 35 -2.09 -10.12 6.47
C VAL A 35 -0.94 -10.39 7.45
N LYS A 36 -0.12 -9.39 7.74
CA LYS A 36 0.99 -9.55 8.68
C LYS A 36 0.47 -9.93 10.07
N GLU A 37 -0.60 -9.33 10.52
CA GLU A 37 -1.22 -9.70 11.80
C GLU A 37 -1.77 -11.12 11.79
N LEU A 38 -2.43 -11.53 10.71
CA LEU A 38 -2.99 -12.88 10.59
C LEU A 38 -1.89 -13.93 10.55
N VAL A 39 -0.79 -13.66 9.86
CA VAL A 39 0.39 -14.55 9.88
C VAL A 39 0.94 -14.66 11.30
N GLY A 40 0.99 -13.55 12.03
CA GLY A 40 1.43 -13.54 13.43
C GLY A 40 0.56 -14.36 14.35
N ARG A 41 -0.70 -14.58 13.98
CA ARG A 41 -1.64 -15.44 14.70
C ARG A 41 -1.56 -16.90 14.28
N GLY A 42 -0.65 -17.24 13.36
CA GLY A 42 -0.45 -18.60 12.91
C GLY A 42 -1.36 -19.04 11.76
N MET A 43 -2.07 -18.13 11.14
CA MET A 43 -2.94 -18.46 10.00
C MET A 43 -2.11 -18.74 8.76
N ASP A 44 -2.49 -19.78 8.02
CA ASP A 44 -1.83 -20.12 6.75
C ASP A 44 -2.47 -19.38 5.57
N LYS A 45 -1.90 -19.56 4.38
CA LYS A 45 -2.36 -18.90 3.16
C LYS A 45 -3.84 -19.15 2.89
N SER A 46 -4.29 -20.38 3.04
CA SER A 46 -5.67 -20.77 2.77
C SER A 46 -6.64 -20.04 3.73
N ALA A 47 -6.30 -20.02 5.02
CA ALA A 47 -7.11 -19.36 6.04
C ALA A 47 -7.16 -17.84 5.81
N ILE A 48 -6.04 -17.25 5.46
CA ILE A 48 -5.96 -15.80 5.18
C ILE A 48 -6.77 -15.45 3.94
N ALA A 49 -6.64 -16.23 2.88
CA ALA A 49 -7.40 -16.02 1.65
C ALA A 49 -8.90 -16.06 1.92
N SER A 50 -9.35 -17.04 2.69
CA SER A 50 -10.77 -17.17 3.05
C SER A 50 -11.24 -16.00 3.90
N ARG A 51 -10.48 -15.62 4.91
CA ARG A 51 -10.85 -14.53 5.83
C ARG A 51 -10.93 -13.17 5.13
N MET A 52 -10.00 -12.90 4.24
CA MET A 52 -9.94 -11.62 3.53
C MET A 52 -10.68 -11.64 2.20
N LYS A 53 -11.28 -12.76 1.85
CA LYS A 53 -12.01 -12.94 0.58
C LYS A 53 -11.13 -12.66 -0.62
N LEU A 54 -9.92 -13.21 -0.60
CA LEU A 54 -8.94 -13.06 -1.68
C LEU A 54 -8.70 -14.41 -2.36
N ALA A 55 -8.34 -14.36 -3.63
CA ALA A 55 -7.86 -15.56 -4.30
C ALA A 55 -6.57 -16.05 -3.63
N PRO A 56 -6.34 -17.38 -3.52
CA PRO A 56 -5.15 -17.88 -2.81
C PRO A 56 -3.83 -17.32 -3.32
N PHE A 57 -3.68 -17.15 -4.64
CA PHE A 57 -2.42 -16.61 -5.17
C PHE A 57 -2.22 -15.13 -4.81
N VAL A 58 -3.31 -14.36 -4.67
CA VAL A 58 -3.25 -12.96 -4.23
C VAL A 58 -2.83 -12.92 -2.76
N ALA A 59 -3.43 -13.76 -1.92
CA ALA A 59 -3.06 -13.87 -0.52
C ALA A 59 -1.57 -14.25 -0.38
N GLY A 60 -1.09 -15.18 -1.21
CA GLY A 60 0.31 -15.57 -1.22
C GLY A 60 1.25 -14.41 -1.55
N LYS A 61 0.90 -13.59 -2.52
CA LYS A 61 1.69 -12.41 -2.87
C LYS A 61 1.75 -11.40 -1.72
N ILE A 62 0.62 -11.15 -1.08
CA ILE A 62 0.56 -10.21 0.04
C ILE A 62 1.35 -10.75 1.24
N MET A 63 1.31 -12.05 1.48
CA MET A 63 2.12 -12.68 2.52
C MET A 63 3.62 -12.46 2.30
N ILE A 64 4.07 -12.53 1.04
CA ILE A 64 5.47 -12.25 0.71
C ILE A 64 5.80 -10.78 0.99
N GLN A 65 4.93 -9.87 0.60
CA GLN A 65 5.09 -8.44 0.90
C GLN A 65 5.10 -8.19 2.40
N ALA A 66 4.26 -8.90 3.16
CA ALA A 66 4.21 -8.76 4.62
C ALA A 66 5.52 -9.17 5.29
N LYS A 67 6.28 -10.10 4.69
CA LYS A 67 7.60 -10.49 5.18
C LYS A 67 8.66 -9.44 4.87
N THR A 68 8.47 -8.68 3.79
CA THR A 68 9.45 -7.68 3.34
C THR A 68 9.46 -6.44 4.24
N PHE A 69 8.31 -6.07 4.78
CA PHE A 69 8.16 -4.85 5.58
C PHE A 69 7.97 -5.16 7.05
N THR A 70 8.59 -4.37 7.93
CA THR A 70 8.27 -4.42 9.36
C THR A 70 6.93 -3.75 9.60
N LYS A 71 6.32 -4.06 10.75
CA LYS A 71 5.07 -3.42 11.15
C LYS A 71 5.22 -1.90 11.21
N GLU A 72 6.34 -1.44 11.76
CA GLU A 72 6.66 -0.02 11.89
C GLU A 72 6.74 0.66 10.53
N GLN A 73 7.38 0.01 9.56
CA GLN A 73 7.47 0.52 8.19
C GLN A 73 6.08 0.66 7.56
N ILE A 74 5.23 -0.35 7.73
CA ILE A 74 3.87 -0.33 7.19
C ILE A 74 3.06 0.81 7.80
N LEU A 75 3.14 0.98 9.12
CA LEU A 75 2.44 2.06 9.81
C LEU A 75 2.92 3.44 9.36
N GLU A 76 4.22 3.61 9.12
CA GLU A 76 4.76 4.85 8.58
C GLU A 76 4.18 5.14 7.19
N TYR A 77 4.10 4.13 6.33
CA TYR A 77 3.53 4.29 5.01
C TYR A 77 2.06 4.71 5.07
N VAL A 78 1.28 4.05 5.93
CA VAL A 78 -0.13 4.38 6.08
C VAL A 78 -0.29 5.82 6.57
N THR A 79 0.51 6.22 7.56
CA THR A 79 0.49 7.58 8.08
C THR A 79 0.86 8.59 6.99
N LEU A 80 1.89 8.30 6.19
CA LEU A 80 2.28 9.19 5.10
C LEU A 80 1.19 9.31 4.04
N CYS A 81 0.46 8.24 3.76
CA CYS A 81 -0.67 8.30 2.83
C CYS A 81 -1.76 9.21 3.36
N VAL A 82 -2.09 9.11 4.64
CA VAL A 82 -3.11 9.97 5.28
C VAL A 82 -2.67 11.43 5.25
N ASP A 83 -1.42 11.71 5.62
CA ASP A 83 -0.88 13.08 5.65
C ASP A 83 -0.83 13.67 4.24
N THR A 84 -0.48 12.85 3.25
CA THR A 84 -0.43 13.28 1.85
C THR A 84 -1.83 13.63 1.34
N GLU A 85 -2.82 12.80 1.65
CA GLU A 85 -4.20 13.08 1.27
C GLU A 85 -4.68 14.38 1.88
N GLU A 86 -4.40 14.60 3.16
CA GLU A 86 -4.79 15.83 3.84
C GLU A 86 -4.11 17.04 3.24
N ALA A 87 -2.82 16.94 2.90
CA ALA A 87 -2.09 18.05 2.28
C ALA A 87 -2.71 18.45 0.94
N VAL A 88 -3.17 17.48 0.16
CA VAL A 88 -3.86 17.76 -1.10
C VAL A 88 -5.22 18.39 -0.86
N LYS A 89 -6.00 17.84 0.07
CA LYS A 89 -7.34 18.34 0.38
C LYS A 89 -7.33 19.77 0.92
N THR A 90 -6.29 20.13 1.67
CA THR A 90 -6.17 21.48 2.22
C THR A 90 -5.44 22.45 1.28
N GLY A 91 -5.09 22.02 0.08
CA GLY A 91 -4.45 22.86 -0.91
C GLY A 91 -2.97 23.13 -0.69
N ARG A 92 -2.33 22.43 0.25
CA ARG A 92 -0.90 22.63 0.53
C ARG A 92 0.00 21.99 -0.53
N LEU A 93 -0.49 20.96 -1.20
CA LEU A 93 0.23 20.28 -2.27
C LEU A 93 -0.69 20.01 -3.45
N GLN A 94 -0.14 20.10 -4.66
CA GLN A 94 -0.82 19.67 -5.86
C GLN A 94 -0.81 18.12 -5.89
N ASP A 95 -1.91 17.51 -6.34
CA ASP A 95 -2.13 16.07 -6.22
C ASP A 95 -1.05 15.20 -6.86
N ARG A 96 -0.65 15.50 -8.09
CA ARG A 96 0.40 14.72 -8.77
C ARG A 96 1.74 14.83 -8.04
N LEU A 97 2.11 16.04 -7.65
CA LEU A 97 3.34 16.25 -6.91
C LEU A 97 3.31 15.53 -5.57
N ALA A 98 2.16 15.57 -4.88
CA ALA A 98 2.00 14.90 -3.59
C ALA A 98 2.25 13.39 -3.71
N VAL A 99 1.68 12.76 -4.72
CA VAL A 99 1.86 11.32 -4.94
C VAL A 99 3.31 11.00 -5.30
N GLU A 100 3.93 11.81 -6.17
CA GLU A 100 5.34 11.62 -6.54
C GLU A 100 6.26 11.76 -5.33
N LEU A 101 6.02 12.73 -4.47
CA LEU A 101 6.80 12.91 -3.25
C LEU A 101 6.60 11.75 -2.28
N LEU A 102 5.39 11.25 -2.16
CA LEU A 102 5.11 10.09 -1.32
C LEU A 102 5.96 8.89 -1.75
N ILE A 103 5.98 8.62 -3.05
CA ILE A 103 6.70 7.47 -3.61
C ILE A 103 8.21 7.63 -3.49
N THR A 104 8.74 8.80 -3.79
CA THR A 104 10.19 9.06 -3.76
C THR A 104 10.72 9.23 -2.35
N LYS A 105 9.93 9.79 -1.45
CA LYS A 105 10.33 10.06 -0.07
C LYS A 105 10.58 8.79 0.75
N GLN A 106 10.02 7.70 0.31
CA GLN A 106 10.15 6.41 0.99
C GLN A 106 11.50 5.76 0.74
N TYR A 107 12.28 6.31 -0.13
CA TYR A 107 13.44 5.64 -0.70
C TYR A 107 14.62 6.57 -0.88
#